data_5728ecf5926852740abcec1192716f74
#
_entry.id   5728ecf5926852740abcec1192716f74
#
_cell.length_a   1.000
_cell.length_b   1.000
_cell.length_c   1.000
_cell.angle_alpha   90.00
_cell.angle_beta   90.00
_cell.angle_gamma   90.00
#
_symmetry.space_group_name_H-M   'P 1'
#
loop_
_entity.id
_entity.type
_entity.pdbx_description
1 polymer ?
#
loop_
_entity_poly.entity_id
_entity_poly.type
_entity_poly.pdbx_seq_one_letter_code
_entity_poly.pdbx_strand_id
1 'polypeptide(L)'
;MDIDNLKKNFESHWNKATAIRMLSIDAVQKAKSGHPGMPMGMADVCTVLFGNHLKFDPKCPNWPDRDRFILSAGHGSMLLYAILYLTGYEDININDIKNFRQIASKTAGHPEFGHIQGIETTTG
;
A
#
# COMPACT_ATOMS: atom_id res chain seq x y z
N MET A 1 27.31 6.68 3.14
CA MET A 1 26.54 5.46 2.82
C MET A 1 26.56 5.29 1.32
N ASP A 2 27.04 4.16 0.82
CA ASP A 2 27.09 3.89 -0.61
C ASP A 2 25.73 3.31 -1.08
N ILE A 3 24.95 4.16 -1.75
CA ILE A 3 23.59 3.82 -2.21
C ILE A 3 23.63 2.72 -3.30
N ASP A 4 24.62 2.73 -4.17
CA ASP A 4 24.73 1.74 -5.25
C ASP A 4 25.08 0.36 -4.69
N ASN A 5 25.87 0.30 -3.64
CA ASN A 5 26.15 -0.93 -2.92
C ASN A 5 24.91 -1.45 -2.18
N LEU A 6 24.12 -0.58 -1.58
CA LEU A 6 22.83 -0.97 -0.97
C LEU A 6 21.85 -1.53 -2.00
N LYS A 7 21.70 -0.87 -3.14
CA LYS A 7 20.82 -1.36 -4.23
C LYS A 7 21.22 -2.75 -4.67
N LYS A 8 22.52 -2.98 -4.87
CA LYS A 8 23.04 -4.27 -5.32
C LYS A 8 22.84 -5.39 -4.28
N ASN A 9 23.07 -5.10 -3.01
CA ASN A 9 22.96 -6.09 -1.93
C ASN A 9 21.53 -6.39 -1.52
N PHE A 10 20.60 -5.46 -1.74
CA PHE A 10 19.18 -5.56 -1.34
C PHE A 10 18.24 -5.30 -2.52
N GLU A 11 18.58 -5.76 -3.70
CA GLU A 11 17.84 -5.47 -4.94
C GLU A 11 16.34 -5.80 -4.84
N SER A 12 15.98 -6.97 -4.32
CA SER A 12 14.57 -7.36 -4.14
C SER A 12 13.81 -6.41 -3.23
N HIS A 13 14.41 -6.03 -2.11
CA HIS A 13 13.81 -5.04 -1.20
C HIS A 13 13.66 -3.68 -1.88
N TRP A 14 14.73 -3.22 -2.53
CA TRP A 14 14.75 -1.95 -3.24
C TRP A 14 13.65 -1.84 -4.30
N ASN A 15 13.49 -2.90 -5.10
CA ASN A 15 12.48 -2.95 -6.15
C ASN A 15 11.05 -2.91 -5.58
N LYS A 16 10.78 -3.64 -4.49
CA LYS A 16 9.47 -3.63 -3.82
C LYS A 16 9.14 -2.26 -3.22
N ALA A 17 10.07 -1.67 -2.47
CA ALA A 17 9.89 -0.35 -1.89
C ALA A 17 9.73 0.74 -2.97
N THR A 18 10.48 0.63 -4.07
CA THR A 18 10.35 1.54 -5.21
C THR A 18 8.98 1.40 -5.89
N ALA A 19 8.47 0.17 -6.05
CA ALA A 19 7.13 -0.05 -6.62
C ALA A 19 6.04 0.62 -5.76
N ILE A 20 6.11 0.51 -4.44
CA ILE A 20 5.18 1.20 -3.52
C ILE A 20 5.24 2.72 -3.73
N ARG A 21 6.46 3.28 -3.79
CA ARG A 21 6.68 4.72 -3.99
C ARG A 21 6.10 5.20 -5.32
N MET A 22 6.43 4.51 -6.41
CA MET A 22 6.01 4.92 -7.75
C MET A 22 4.50 4.83 -7.94
N LEU A 23 3.85 3.75 -7.50
CA LEU A 23 2.39 3.64 -7.53
C LEU A 23 1.72 4.79 -6.77
N SER A 24 2.29 5.15 -5.61
CA SER A 24 1.74 6.22 -4.77
C SER A 24 1.92 7.60 -5.39
N ILE A 25 3.09 7.90 -5.94
CA ILE A 25 3.37 9.18 -6.63
C ILE A 25 2.45 9.33 -7.83
N ASP A 26 2.38 8.32 -8.68
CA ASP A 26 1.59 8.36 -9.92
C ASP A 26 0.09 8.55 -9.62
N ALA A 27 -0.43 7.84 -8.60
CA ALA A 27 -1.83 7.97 -8.21
C ALA A 27 -2.14 9.36 -7.65
N VAL A 28 -1.31 9.89 -6.75
CA VAL A 28 -1.47 11.23 -6.17
C VAL A 28 -1.35 12.31 -7.25
N GLN A 29 -0.35 12.18 -8.14
CA GLN A 29 -0.14 13.12 -9.23
C GLN A 29 -1.33 13.13 -10.20
N LYS A 30 -1.83 11.97 -10.56
CA LYS A 30 -3.01 11.85 -11.45
C LYS A 30 -4.26 12.42 -10.80
N ALA A 31 -4.49 12.14 -9.53
CA ALA A 31 -5.61 12.67 -8.79
C ALA A 31 -5.52 14.19 -8.53
N LYS A 32 -4.32 14.76 -8.65
CA LYS A 32 -4.00 16.14 -8.22
C LYS A 32 -4.42 16.41 -6.77
N SER A 33 -4.41 15.37 -5.96
CA SER A 33 -4.88 15.38 -4.58
C SER A 33 -4.33 14.16 -3.84
N GLY A 34 -3.97 14.31 -2.57
CA GLY A 34 -3.47 13.23 -1.73
C GLY A 34 -2.17 13.60 -1.02
N HIS A 35 -1.62 12.64 -0.29
CA HIS A 35 -0.49 12.83 0.61
C HIS A 35 0.60 11.80 0.29
N PRO A 36 1.65 12.16 -0.49
CA PRO A 36 2.69 11.22 -0.87
C PRO A 36 3.74 10.98 0.22
N GLY A 37 3.81 11.84 1.25
CA GLY A 37 4.88 11.81 2.25
C GLY A 37 4.96 10.48 3.02
N MET A 38 3.84 9.95 3.48
CA MET A 38 3.83 8.68 4.19
C MET A 38 4.22 7.49 3.30
N PRO A 39 3.66 7.29 2.10
CA PRO A 39 4.13 6.24 1.19
C PRO A 39 5.63 6.34 0.90
N MET A 40 6.15 7.53 0.71
CA MET A 40 7.57 7.75 0.44
C MET A 40 8.45 7.34 1.63
N GLY A 41 8.07 7.74 2.84
CA GLY A 41 8.85 7.49 4.05
C GLY A 41 8.71 6.07 4.60
N MET A 42 7.56 5.43 4.40
CA MET A 42 7.23 4.13 5.02
C MET A 42 7.34 2.94 4.07
N ALA A 43 7.69 3.14 2.79
CA ALA A 43 7.78 2.05 1.82
C ALA A 43 8.75 0.95 2.24
N ASP A 44 9.92 1.30 2.76
CA ASP A 44 10.90 0.31 3.24
C ASP A 44 10.40 -0.47 4.45
N VAL A 45 9.81 0.24 5.42
CA VAL A 45 9.22 -0.38 6.62
C VAL A 45 8.12 -1.36 6.24
N CYS A 46 7.21 -0.97 5.36
CA CYS A 46 6.13 -1.83 4.90
C CYS A 46 6.63 -3.00 4.07
N THR A 47 7.68 -2.82 3.27
CA THR A 47 8.30 -3.91 2.52
C THR A 47 8.85 -4.99 3.46
N VAL A 48 9.51 -4.61 4.54
CA VAL A 48 10.00 -5.56 5.57
C VAL A 48 8.83 -6.18 6.31
N LEU A 49 7.87 -5.38 6.74
CA LEU A 49 6.73 -5.82 7.55
C LEU A 49 5.90 -6.88 6.81
N PHE A 50 5.45 -6.58 5.59
CA PHE A 50 4.64 -7.50 4.78
C PHE A 50 5.45 -8.64 4.19
N GLY A 51 6.75 -8.44 3.93
CA GLY A 51 7.60 -9.46 3.33
C GLY A 51 8.10 -10.51 4.32
N ASN A 52 8.27 -10.15 5.61
CA ASN A 52 9.01 -10.98 6.54
C ASN A 52 8.30 -11.24 7.88
N HIS A 53 7.32 -10.43 8.26
CA HIS A 53 6.77 -10.47 9.61
C HIS A 53 5.26 -10.73 9.67
N LEU A 54 4.47 -10.06 8.81
CA LEU A 54 3.02 -10.21 8.86
C LEU A 54 2.56 -11.56 8.32
N LYS A 55 1.68 -12.17 9.07
CA LYS A 55 0.96 -13.40 8.72
C LYS A 55 -0.37 -13.02 8.05
N PHE A 56 -0.42 -13.12 6.73
CA PHE A 56 -1.61 -12.79 5.95
C PHE A 56 -1.72 -13.69 4.71
N ASP A 57 -2.92 -13.84 4.18
CA ASP A 57 -3.19 -14.54 2.92
C ASP A 57 -4.13 -13.70 2.05
N PRO A 58 -3.65 -13.14 0.93
CA PRO A 58 -4.48 -12.33 0.03
C PRO A 58 -5.65 -13.11 -0.60
N LYS A 59 -5.53 -14.45 -0.69
CA LYS A 59 -6.59 -15.33 -1.19
C LYS A 59 -7.63 -15.68 -0.12
N CYS A 60 -7.27 -15.51 1.15
CA CYS A 60 -8.17 -15.71 2.28
C CYS A 60 -8.13 -14.49 3.22
N PRO A 61 -8.54 -13.29 2.74
CA PRO A 61 -8.33 -12.02 3.42
C PRO A 61 -9.04 -11.93 4.78
N ASN A 62 -10.04 -12.76 5.02
CA ASN A 62 -10.79 -12.82 6.27
C ASN A 62 -10.35 -13.95 7.21
N TRP A 63 -9.23 -14.61 6.93
CA TRP A 63 -8.69 -15.66 7.78
C TRP A 63 -8.60 -15.21 9.25
N PRO A 64 -9.22 -15.91 10.21
CA PRO A 64 -9.34 -15.43 11.59
C PRO A 64 -8.02 -15.22 12.31
N ASP A 65 -7.00 -16.04 12.03
CA ASP A 65 -5.66 -16.03 12.67
C ASP A 65 -4.64 -15.19 11.88
N ARG A 66 -5.09 -14.32 10.97
CA ARG A 66 -4.21 -13.38 10.27
C ARG A 66 -3.78 -12.23 11.19
N ASP A 67 -2.62 -11.67 10.92
CA ASP A 67 -2.26 -10.38 11.46
C ASP A 67 -3.06 -9.26 10.77
N ARG A 68 -3.40 -8.24 11.54
CA ARG A 68 -4.21 -7.11 11.06
C ARG A 68 -3.35 -5.85 10.99
N PHE A 69 -3.13 -5.39 9.77
CA PHE A 69 -2.45 -4.12 9.56
C PHE A 69 -3.47 -2.97 9.55
N ILE A 70 -3.28 -2.00 10.41
CA ILE A 70 -4.14 -0.82 10.49
C ILE A 70 -3.31 0.44 10.22
N LEU A 71 -3.68 1.16 9.15
CA LEU A 71 -3.06 2.43 8.81
C LEU A 71 -3.72 3.55 9.63
N SER A 72 -3.21 3.85 10.81
CA SER A 72 -3.76 4.89 11.70
C SER A 72 -3.78 6.28 11.05
N ALA A 73 -2.71 6.64 10.35
CA ALA A 73 -2.65 7.88 9.59
C ALA A 73 -3.33 7.71 8.22
N GLY A 74 -4.66 7.70 8.21
CA GLY A 74 -5.49 7.38 7.05
C GLY A 74 -5.22 8.25 5.81
N HIS A 75 -4.74 9.49 6.00
CA HIS A 75 -4.33 10.35 4.87
C HIS A 75 -3.22 9.73 4.00
N GLY A 76 -2.41 8.82 4.53
CA GLY A 76 -1.40 8.05 3.79
C GLY A 76 -1.96 6.84 3.04
N SER A 77 -3.25 6.81 2.72
CA SER A 77 -4.00 5.68 2.17
C SER A 77 -3.35 5.00 0.97
N MET A 78 -2.66 5.74 0.10
CA MET A 78 -1.96 5.15 -1.04
C MET A 78 -0.88 4.14 -0.64
N LEU A 79 -0.26 4.28 0.54
CA LEU A 79 0.64 3.25 1.06
C LEU A 79 -0.07 1.90 1.18
N LEU A 80 -1.25 1.90 1.82
CA LEU A 80 -2.04 0.69 2.02
C LEU A 80 -2.55 0.13 0.68
N TYR A 81 -3.11 0.97 -0.20
CA TYR A 81 -3.60 0.52 -1.49
C TYR A 81 -2.49 -0.08 -2.38
N ALA A 82 -1.31 0.54 -2.42
CA ALA A 82 -0.17 0.00 -3.14
C ALA A 82 0.27 -1.37 -2.59
N ILE A 83 0.29 -1.53 -1.27
CA ILE A 83 0.65 -2.80 -0.62
C ILE A 83 -0.39 -3.88 -0.92
N LEU A 84 -1.68 -3.61 -0.76
CA LEU A 84 -2.74 -4.58 -1.05
C LEU A 84 -2.69 -5.03 -2.51
N TYR A 85 -2.48 -4.10 -3.44
CA TYR A 85 -2.31 -4.43 -4.86
C TYR A 85 -1.08 -5.30 -5.11
N LEU A 86 0.09 -4.91 -4.59
CA LEU A 86 1.36 -5.60 -4.82
C LEU A 86 1.44 -6.98 -4.15
N THR A 87 0.73 -7.17 -3.05
CA THR A 87 0.67 -8.45 -2.34
C THR A 87 -0.39 -9.41 -2.90
N GLY A 88 -1.19 -8.97 -3.87
CA GLY A 88 -2.08 -9.83 -4.64
C GLY A 88 -3.49 -10.00 -4.07
N TYR A 89 -3.98 -9.05 -3.29
CA TYR A 89 -5.41 -9.02 -2.95
C TYR A 89 -6.24 -8.86 -4.22
N GLU A 90 -7.21 -9.76 -4.43
CA GLU A 90 -7.97 -9.83 -5.69
C GLU A 90 -8.98 -8.68 -5.86
N ASP A 91 -9.36 -8.04 -4.76
CA ASP A 91 -10.37 -6.97 -4.73
C ASP A 91 -9.82 -5.58 -5.10
N ILE A 92 -8.53 -5.48 -5.41
CA ILE A 92 -7.90 -4.24 -5.88
C ILE A 92 -7.06 -4.49 -7.13
N ASN A 93 -7.20 -3.64 -8.13
CA ASN A 93 -6.47 -3.73 -9.39
C ASN A 93 -5.85 -2.38 -9.79
N ILE A 94 -5.08 -2.37 -10.87
CA ILE A 94 -4.38 -1.16 -11.31
C ILE A 94 -5.34 -0.01 -11.70
N ASN A 95 -6.57 -0.31 -12.12
CA ASN A 95 -7.54 0.74 -12.43
C ASN A 95 -8.09 1.39 -11.16
N ASP A 96 -8.21 0.64 -10.07
CA ASP A 96 -8.57 1.21 -8.75
C ASP A 96 -7.48 2.17 -8.28
N ILE A 97 -6.21 1.81 -8.44
CA ILE A 97 -5.06 2.71 -8.16
C ILE A 97 -5.13 3.97 -9.03
N LYS A 98 -5.38 3.82 -10.33
CA LYS A 98 -5.50 4.95 -11.28
C LYS A 98 -6.69 5.87 -10.97
N ASN A 99 -7.70 5.39 -10.28
CA ASN A 99 -8.88 6.12 -9.87
C ASN A 99 -8.84 6.58 -8.41
N PHE A 100 -7.65 6.67 -7.82
CA PHE A 100 -7.46 7.19 -6.48
C PHE A 100 -8.17 8.52 -6.27
N ARG A 101 -8.96 8.63 -5.18
CA ARG A 101 -9.74 9.81 -4.80
C ARG A 101 -10.77 10.28 -5.83
N GLN A 102 -11.16 9.46 -6.80
CA GLN A 102 -12.24 9.80 -7.71
C GLN A 102 -13.59 9.39 -7.11
N ILE A 103 -14.66 10.06 -7.56
CA ILE A 103 -16.03 9.74 -7.13
C ILE A 103 -16.34 8.28 -7.47
N ALA A 104 -16.95 7.57 -6.52
CA ALA A 104 -17.29 6.16 -6.61
C ALA A 104 -16.09 5.19 -6.76
N SER A 105 -14.86 5.65 -6.52
CA SER A 105 -13.70 4.78 -6.46
C SER A 105 -13.60 4.05 -5.12
N LYS A 106 -13.14 2.79 -5.14
CA LYS A 106 -12.79 2.03 -3.93
C LYS A 106 -11.61 2.62 -3.16
N THR A 107 -10.73 3.35 -3.87
CA THR A 107 -9.51 3.94 -3.33
C THR A 107 -9.76 5.37 -2.85
N ALA A 108 -10.54 5.49 -1.80
CA ALA A 108 -10.85 6.76 -1.16
C ALA A 108 -9.62 7.47 -0.57
N GLY A 109 -9.73 8.75 -0.27
CA GLY A 109 -8.63 9.54 0.32
C GLY A 109 -8.17 9.03 1.69
N HIS A 110 -9.05 8.37 2.43
CA HIS A 110 -8.79 7.63 3.66
C HIS A 110 -9.35 6.23 3.51
N PRO A 111 -8.70 5.18 4.07
CA PRO A 111 -9.20 3.81 3.94
C PRO A 111 -10.58 3.67 4.60
N GLU A 112 -11.50 3.03 3.89
CA GLU A 112 -12.84 2.75 4.39
C GLU A 112 -13.05 1.23 4.48
N PHE A 113 -13.45 0.77 5.65
CA PHE A 113 -13.77 -0.65 5.87
C PHE A 113 -14.89 -1.10 4.92
N GLY A 114 -14.69 -2.25 4.30
CA GLY A 114 -15.66 -2.83 3.37
C GLY A 114 -15.49 -2.40 1.89
N HIS A 115 -14.65 -1.42 1.58
CA HIS A 115 -14.40 -1.01 0.20
C HIS A 115 -13.39 -1.90 -0.52
N ILE A 116 -12.35 -2.34 0.17
CA ILE A 116 -11.33 -3.25 -0.35
C ILE A 116 -11.00 -4.26 0.74
N GLN A 117 -10.90 -5.53 0.37
CA GLN A 117 -10.44 -6.58 1.28
C GLN A 117 -9.01 -6.31 1.74
N GLY A 118 -8.75 -6.54 3.02
CA GLY A 118 -7.48 -6.19 3.66
C GLY A 118 -7.47 -4.81 4.35
N ILE A 119 -8.51 -3.99 4.15
CA ILE A 119 -8.75 -2.81 4.98
C ILE A 119 -9.51 -3.25 6.24
N GLU A 120 -8.81 -3.27 7.36
CA GLU A 120 -9.31 -3.83 8.63
C GLU A 120 -10.24 -2.89 9.38
N THR A 121 -10.12 -1.58 9.16
CA THR A 121 -10.99 -0.56 9.76
C THR A 121 -10.89 0.76 8.99
N THR A 122 -11.95 1.56 9.08
CA THR A 122 -11.94 2.94 8.59
C THR A 122 -11.01 3.77 9.45
N THR A 123 -10.12 4.56 8.83
CA THR A 123 -9.16 5.43 9.53
C THR A 123 -9.14 6.83 8.92
N GLY A 124 -8.81 7.82 9.75
CA GLY A 124 -8.84 9.21 9.32
C GLY A 124 -7.68 10.07 9.80
#